data_33ccab1991d9b27cb0b2a46ecf82a3e9
#
_entry.id   33ccab1991d9b27cb0b2a46ecf82a3e9
#
_cell.length_a   1.000
_cell.length_b   1.000
_cell.length_c   1.000
_cell.angle_alpha   90.00
_cell.angle_beta   90.00
_cell.angle_gamma   90.00
#
_symmetry.space_group_name_H-M   'P 1'
#
loop_
_entity.id
_entity.type
_entity.pdbx_description
1 polymer ?
#
loop_
_entity_poly.entity_id
_entity_poly.type
_entity_poly.pdbx_seq_one_letter_code
_entity_poly.pdbx_strand_id
1 'polypeptide(L)'
;QRKKSATGYSFVMMIMVMLGCSVSAGAVTKNNADTEYQKGNYQQAIRDYEEILNNYGVSAEVYYNLGNAYYRTDNITKAVLNYERAHLLSPGDEDISFNLQFARSKTIDKITPESEMFFVTWWKALVNLTSVDCWAKTGIIAIIMALVLVLVYLFGSHIVLRKIGFFGGIFFVAVFLLSNLFAYQQRQMLINRTGAIIIAPSVNVKKTPAKTSVDLFLLHEGTRVDITDKAMKGWREIKVGDG
;
A
#
# COMPACT_ATOMS: atom_id res chain seq x y z
N GLN A 1 41.88 32.42 -31.08
CA GLN A 1 41.81 30.96 -30.73
C GLN A 1 41.26 30.85 -29.31
N ARG A 2 39.97 30.43 -29.17
CA ARG A 2 39.31 30.18 -27.87
C ARG A 2 39.59 28.74 -27.47
N LYS A 3 40.36 28.48 -26.44
CA LYS A 3 40.40 27.20 -25.70
C LYS A 3 39.11 27.01 -24.97
N LYS A 4 38.26 26.10 -25.43
CA LYS A 4 37.11 25.60 -24.67
C LYS A 4 37.60 24.64 -23.60
N SER A 5 37.26 24.93 -22.35
CA SER A 5 37.72 24.23 -21.16
C SER A 5 37.09 22.81 -21.11
N ALA A 6 37.97 21.81 -21.02
CA ALA A 6 37.64 20.38 -20.87
C ALA A 6 37.12 20.03 -19.44
N THR A 7 36.90 21.02 -18.59
CA THR A 7 36.57 20.84 -17.16
C THR A 7 35.10 20.47 -16.92
N GLY A 8 34.17 20.76 -17.85
CA GLY A 8 32.75 20.48 -17.68
C GLY A 8 32.37 19.01 -17.81
N TYR A 9 33.06 18.26 -18.67
CA TYR A 9 32.74 16.85 -18.92
C TYR A 9 33.26 15.91 -17.84
N SER A 10 34.33 16.31 -17.14
CA SER A 10 34.92 15.53 -16.04
C SER A 10 34.01 15.52 -14.80
N PHE A 11 33.27 16.60 -14.54
CA PHE A 11 32.40 16.71 -13.39
C PHE A 11 31.09 15.89 -13.57
N VAL A 12 30.52 15.90 -14.76
CA VAL A 12 29.31 15.10 -15.09
C VAL A 12 29.64 13.60 -15.11
N MET A 13 30.82 13.21 -15.59
CA MET A 13 31.26 11.82 -15.58
C MET A 13 31.57 11.32 -14.16
N MET A 14 32.05 12.18 -13.27
CA MET A 14 32.30 11.86 -11.86
C MET A 14 31.02 11.69 -11.07
N ILE A 15 29.95 12.43 -11.39
CA ILE A 15 28.62 12.24 -10.77
C ILE A 15 27.96 10.94 -11.26
N MET A 16 28.15 10.54 -12.51
CA MET A 16 27.64 9.25 -13.02
C MET A 16 28.34 8.03 -12.41
N VAL A 17 29.60 8.14 -12.01
CA VAL A 17 30.34 7.05 -11.37
C VAL A 17 29.97 6.88 -9.89
N MET A 18 29.48 7.93 -9.23
CA MET A 18 29.02 7.87 -7.82
C MET A 18 27.62 7.24 -7.66
N LEU A 19 26.87 7.05 -8.74
CA LEU A 19 25.59 6.30 -8.77
C LEU A 19 25.77 4.81 -9.06
N GLY A 20 27.01 4.32 -9.08
CA GLY A 20 27.34 2.90 -9.09
C GLY A 20 26.91 2.27 -7.79
N CYS A 21 25.73 1.64 -7.83
CA CYS A 21 25.20 0.78 -6.78
C CYS A 21 26.27 -0.22 -6.35
N SER A 22 26.85 -0.02 -5.17
CA SER A 22 27.60 -1.08 -4.50
C SER A 22 26.60 -2.17 -4.11
N VAL A 23 26.41 -3.14 -4.98
CA VAL A 23 25.76 -4.40 -4.62
C VAL A 23 26.69 -5.07 -3.61
N SER A 24 26.37 -4.95 -2.32
CA SER A 24 27.06 -5.71 -1.29
C SER A 24 26.78 -7.20 -1.54
N ALA A 25 27.82 -7.96 -1.81
CA ALA A 25 27.75 -9.40 -1.95
C ALA A 25 27.26 -9.99 -0.62
N GLY A 26 26.02 -10.47 -0.60
CA GLY A 26 25.39 -11.09 0.57
C GLY A 26 23.98 -10.58 0.93
N ALA A 27 23.52 -9.47 0.33
CA ALA A 27 22.16 -8.99 0.60
C ALA A 27 21.12 -9.92 -0.03
N VAL A 28 20.14 -10.35 0.76
CA VAL A 28 18.99 -11.11 0.24
C VAL A 28 18.20 -10.20 -0.68
N THR A 29 18.03 -10.63 -1.93
CA THR A 29 17.24 -9.91 -2.91
C THR A 29 15.87 -10.54 -3.06
N LYS A 30 14.87 -9.75 -3.51
CA LYS A 30 13.55 -10.28 -3.82
C LYS A 30 13.60 -11.48 -4.76
N ASN A 31 14.48 -11.44 -5.78
CA ASN A 31 14.65 -12.54 -6.73
C ASN A 31 15.09 -13.84 -6.05
N ASN A 32 15.91 -13.76 -4.99
CA ASN A 32 16.33 -14.94 -4.24
C ASN A 32 15.13 -15.53 -3.48
N ALA A 33 14.36 -14.70 -2.78
CA ALA A 33 13.16 -15.11 -2.05
C ALA A 33 12.11 -15.73 -2.99
N ASP A 34 11.87 -15.10 -4.16
CA ASP A 34 10.96 -15.61 -5.19
C ASP A 34 11.45 -16.98 -5.73
N THR A 35 12.75 -17.15 -5.90
CA THR A 35 13.35 -18.41 -6.34
C THR A 35 13.14 -19.53 -5.33
N GLU A 36 13.36 -19.26 -4.04
CA GLU A 36 13.11 -20.24 -2.98
C GLU A 36 11.62 -20.60 -2.87
N TYR A 37 10.72 -19.63 -3.05
CA TYR A 37 9.29 -19.89 -3.13
C TYR A 37 8.93 -20.82 -4.31
N GLN A 38 9.48 -20.57 -5.51
CA GLN A 38 9.25 -21.39 -6.70
C GLN A 38 9.78 -22.83 -6.56
N LYS A 39 10.89 -23.01 -5.83
CA LYS A 39 11.43 -24.35 -5.50
C LYS A 39 10.58 -25.10 -4.47
N GLY A 40 9.59 -24.45 -3.85
CA GLY A 40 8.80 -25.01 -2.74
C GLY A 40 9.47 -24.88 -1.37
N ASN A 41 10.59 -24.18 -1.25
CA ASN A 41 11.29 -23.94 0.01
C ASN A 41 10.63 -22.78 0.77
N TYR A 42 9.35 -22.91 1.08
CA TYR A 42 8.52 -21.84 1.63
C TYR A 42 9.06 -21.26 2.94
N GLN A 43 9.64 -22.09 3.81
CA GLN A 43 10.23 -21.62 5.08
C GLN A 43 11.47 -20.74 4.86
N GLN A 44 12.27 -21.02 3.81
CA GLN A 44 13.38 -20.14 3.44
C GLN A 44 12.85 -18.86 2.82
N ALA A 45 11.90 -18.95 1.89
CA ALA A 45 11.27 -17.77 1.28
C ALA A 45 10.67 -16.83 2.34
N ILE A 46 10.02 -17.36 3.39
CA ILE A 46 9.50 -16.57 4.51
C ILE A 46 10.62 -15.77 5.17
N ARG A 47 11.73 -16.41 5.54
CA ARG A 47 12.88 -15.74 6.17
C ARG A 47 13.45 -14.64 5.28
N ASP A 48 13.60 -14.95 4.00
CA ASP A 48 14.16 -14.02 3.02
C ASP A 48 13.25 -12.79 2.81
N TYR A 49 11.93 -12.99 2.68
CA TYR A 49 10.98 -11.86 2.59
C TYR A 49 10.93 -11.03 3.87
N GLU A 50 10.96 -11.66 5.06
CA GLU A 50 11.00 -10.94 6.33
C GLU A 50 12.29 -10.12 6.46
N GLU A 51 13.44 -10.65 6.03
CA GLU A 51 14.72 -9.94 6.00
C GLU A 51 14.66 -8.74 5.05
N ILE A 52 14.06 -8.90 3.88
CA ILE A 52 13.87 -7.80 2.92
C ILE A 52 13.03 -6.67 3.54
N LEU A 53 11.91 -7.01 4.20
CA LEU A 53 11.04 -6.02 4.85
C LEU A 53 11.75 -5.30 6.00
N ASN A 54 12.61 -5.97 6.73
CA ASN A 54 13.37 -5.38 7.82
C ASN A 54 14.48 -4.45 7.34
N ASN A 55 15.17 -4.80 6.25
CA ASN A 55 16.35 -4.09 5.78
C ASN A 55 16.03 -2.99 4.75
N TYR A 56 15.02 -3.17 3.93
CA TYR A 56 14.71 -2.28 2.80
C TYR A 56 13.36 -1.57 2.91
N GLY A 57 12.59 -1.86 3.95
CA GLY A 57 11.30 -1.24 4.19
C GLY A 57 10.12 -1.98 3.56
N VAL A 58 8.95 -1.35 3.64
CA VAL A 58 7.67 -1.97 3.28
C VAL A 58 7.40 -1.94 1.77
N SER A 59 6.88 -3.05 1.24
CA SER A 59 6.45 -3.19 -0.15
C SER A 59 5.18 -4.04 -0.22
N ALA A 60 4.20 -3.61 -1.02
CA ALA A 60 2.97 -4.38 -1.23
C ALA A 60 3.27 -5.76 -1.82
N GLU A 61 4.15 -5.81 -2.81
CA GLU A 61 4.54 -7.05 -3.49
C GLU A 61 5.25 -8.03 -2.54
N VAL A 62 6.17 -7.52 -1.68
CA VAL A 62 6.89 -8.38 -0.73
C VAL A 62 5.94 -8.90 0.34
N TYR A 63 5.03 -8.08 0.86
CA TYR A 63 3.99 -8.55 1.79
C TYR A 63 3.06 -9.57 1.15
N TYR A 64 2.66 -9.37 -0.11
CA TYR A 64 1.83 -10.31 -0.85
C TYR A 64 2.51 -11.68 -0.99
N ASN A 65 3.77 -11.70 -1.44
CA ASN A 65 4.55 -12.93 -1.61
C ASN A 65 4.83 -13.62 -0.26
N LEU A 66 5.09 -12.84 0.79
CA LEU A 66 5.20 -13.37 2.15
C LEU A 66 3.88 -13.99 2.63
N GLY A 67 2.75 -13.34 2.33
CA GLY A 67 1.41 -13.89 2.57
C GLY A 67 1.20 -15.23 1.85
N ASN A 68 1.58 -15.31 0.57
CA ASN A 68 1.54 -16.54 -0.20
C ASN A 68 2.40 -17.65 0.44
N ALA A 69 3.61 -17.33 0.87
CA ALA A 69 4.52 -18.30 1.52
C ALA A 69 3.94 -18.80 2.86
N TYR A 70 3.35 -17.94 3.67
CA TYR A 70 2.66 -18.34 4.89
C TYR A 70 1.42 -19.19 4.61
N TYR A 71 0.64 -18.86 3.56
CA TYR A 71 -0.50 -19.66 3.15
C TYR A 71 -0.08 -21.08 2.73
N ARG A 72 1.03 -21.21 1.98
CA ARG A 72 1.58 -22.53 1.57
C ARG A 72 2.10 -23.36 2.74
N THR A 73 2.42 -22.76 3.86
CA THR A 73 2.83 -23.44 5.11
C THR A 73 1.68 -23.60 6.10
N ASP A 74 0.43 -23.41 5.65
CA ASP A 74 -0.80 -23.53 6.46
C ASP A 74 -0.89 -22.54 7.64
N ASN A 75 -0.08 -21.48 7.62
CA ASN A 75 -0.16 -20.41 8.62
C ASN A 75 -1.13 -19.31 8.13
N ILE A 76 -2.43 -19.63 8.21
CA ILE A 76 -3.49 -18.77 7.68
C ILE A 76 -3.50 -17.39 8.37
N THR A 77 -3.28 -17.35 9.68
CA THR A 77 -3.25 -16.12 10.47
C THR A 77 -2.19 -15.13 9.97
N LYS A 78 -0.95 -15.61 9.76
CA LYS A 78 0.11 -14.77 9.22
C LYS A 78 -0.09 -14.45 7.74
N ALA A 79 -0.71 -15.35 6.97
CA ALA A 79 -1.08 -15.06 5.59
C ALA A 79 -2.08 -13.89 5.54
N VAL A 80 -3.17 -13.93 6.31
CA VAL A 80 -4.14 -12.83 6.42
C VAL A 80 -3.44 -11.53 6.83
N LEU A 81 -2.58 -11.56 7.86
CA LEU A 81 -1.86 -10.37 8.32
C LEU A 81 -1.04 -9.73 7.20
N ASN A 82 -0.33 -10.53 6.41
CA ASN A 82 0.53 -10.00 5.35
C ASN A 82 -0.26 -9.57 4.11
N TYR A 83 -1.35 -10.25 3.76
CA TYR A 83 -2.27 -9.79 2.72
C TYR A 83 -2.97 -8.48 3.11
N GLU A 84 -3.35 -8.29 4.38
CA GLU A 84 -3.88 -7.01 4.87
C GLU A 84 -2.86 -5.87 4.71
N ARG A 85 -1.60 -6.12 5.04
CA ARG A 85 -0.52 -5.16 4.86
C ARG A 85 -0.27 -4.83 3.39
N ALA A 86 -0.31 -5.85 2.52
CA ALA A 86 -0.21 -5.67 1.09
C ALA A 86 -1.38 -4.84 0.54
N HIS A 87 -2.61 -5.17 0.94
CA HIS A 87 -3.83 -4.47 0.52
C HIS A 87 -3.86 -3.01 0.97
N LEU A 88 -3.35 -2.69 2.18
CA LEU A 88 -3.20 -1.32 2.64
C LEU A 88 -2.27 -0.48 1.75
N LEU A 89 -1.23 -1.09 1.17
CA LEU A 89 -0.27 -0.40 0.30
C LEU A 89 -0.72 -0.35 -1.16
N SER A 90 -1.46 -1.35 -1.62
CA SER A 90 -1.99 -1.46 -2.98
C SER A 90 -3.44 -1.94 -2.97
N PRO A 91 -4.40 -1.08 -2.58
CA PRO A 91 -5.80 -1.48 -2.40
C PRO A 91 -6.53 -1.80 -3.70
N GLY A 92 -6.04 -1.31 -4.85
CA GLY A 92 -6.60 -1.60 -6.17
C GLY A 92 -6.07 -2.89 -6.82
N ASP A 93 -5.22 -3.65 -6.12
CA ASP A 93 -4.68 -4.91 -6.64
C ASP A 93 -5.67 -6.05 -6.42
N GLU A 94 -6.16 -6.61 -7.53
CA GLU A 94 -7.18 -7.66 -7.51
C GLU A 94 -6.65 -8.98 -6.98
N ASP A 95 -5.40 -9.33 -7.26
CA ASP A 95 -4.76 -10.57 -6.77
C ASP A 95 -4.59 -10.54 -5.25
N ILE A 96 -4.16 -9.40 -4.72
CA ILE A 96 -4.06 -9.19 -3.27
C ILE A 96 -5.43 -9.30 -2.63
N SER A 97 -6.45 -8.64 -3.20
CA SER A 97 -7.82 -8.64 -2.68
C SER A 97 -8.44 -10.03 -2.71
N PHE A 98 -8.24 -10.78 -3.79
CA PHE A 98 -8.72 -12.15 -3.94
C PHE A 98 -8.07 -13.08 -2.90
N ASN A 99 -6.74 -13.06 -2.79
CA ASN A 99 -6.02 -13.94 -1.85
C ASN A 99 -6.33 -13.58 -0.39
N LEU A 100 -6.53 -12.30 -0.08
CA LEU A 100 -6.98 -11.86 1.24
C LEU A 100 -8.36 -12.44 1.59
N GLN A 101 -9.34 -12.30 0.69
CA GLN A 101 -10.68 -12.86 0.88
C GLN A 101 -10.64 -14.38 1.00
N PHE A 102 -9.84 -15.03 0.17
CA PHE A 102 -9.68 -16.48 0.21
C PHE A 102 -9.04 -16.94 1.53
N ALA A 103 -8.00 -16.28 2.01
CA ALA A 103 -7.41 -16.58 3.32
C ALA A 103 -8.39 -16.33 4.47
N ARG A 104 -9.15 -15.21 4.46
CA ARG A 104 -10.20 -14.91 5.43
C ARG A 104 -11.33 -15.98 5.40
N SER A 105 -11.62 -16.58 4.25
CA SER A 105 -12.59 -17.68 4.18
C SER A 105 -12.15 -18.94 4.94
N LYS A 106 -10.89 -19.07 5.30
CA LYS A 106 -10.34 -20.18 6.09
C LYS A 106 -10.29 -19.88 7.60
N THR A 107 -10.47 -18.61 8.04
CA THR A 107 -10.55 -18.30 9.47
C THR A 107 -11.83 -18.81 10.10
N ILE A 108 -11.83 -19.02 11.41
CA ILE A 108 -12.98 -19.53 12.18
C ILE A 108 -14.10 -18.48 12.18
N ASP A 109 -13.77 -17.26 12.56
CA ASP A 109 -14.75 -16.19 12.68
C ASP A 109 -15.10 -15.59 11.30
N LYS A 110 -16.38 -15.55 10.98
CA LYS A 110 -16.89 -14.95 9.75
C LYS A 110 -17.50 -13.59 10.10
N ILE A 111 -16.69 -12.53 9.87
CA ILE A 111 -17.15 -11.17 10.11
C ILE A 111 -17.69 -10.60 8.81
N THR A 112 -18.96 -10.22 8.82
CA THR A 112 -19.58 -9.48 7.71
C THR A 112 -19.16 -8.02 7.78
N PRO A 113 -18.74 -7.39 6.67
CA PRO A 113 -18.48 -5.97 6.65
C PRO A 113 -19.75 -5.17 6.91
N GLU A 114 -19.63 -4.03 7.62
CA GLU A 114 -20.74 -3.10 7.76
C GLU A 114 -21.31 -2.66 6.40
N SER A 115 -22.63 -2.57 6.33
CA SER A 115 -23.33 -2.05 5.16
C SER A 115 -23.12 -0.53 5.08
N GLU A 116 -22.33 -0.08 4.11
CA GLU A 116 -22.10 1.34 3.87
C GLU A 116 -23.08 1.89 2.82
N MET A 117 -23.39 3.20 2.88
CA MET A 117 -24.18 3.84 1.83
C MET A 117 -23.43 3.77 0.49
N PHE A 118 -24.17 3.53 -0.59
CA PHE A 118 -23.60 3.26 -1.93
C PHE A 118 -22.62 4.34 -2.40
N PHE A 119 -22.86 5.62 -2.11
CA PHE A 119 -21.97 6.70 -2.52
C PHE A 119 -20.64 6.73 -1.73
N VAL A 120 -20.63 6.24 -0.47
CA VAL A 120 -19.41 6.08 0.33
C VAL A 120 -18.58 4.95 -0.24
N THR A 121 -19.21 3.82 -0.55
CA THR A 121 -18.54 2.67 -1.18
C THR A 121 -17.96 3.05 -2.54
N TRP A 122 -18.73 3.77 -3.36
CA TRP A 122 -18.27 4.25 -4.67
C TRP A 122 -17.10 5.23 -4.56
N TRP A 123 -17.15 6.17 -3.61
CA TRP A 123 -16.04 7.09 -3.34
C TRP A 123 -14.78 6.35 -2.88
N LYS A 124 -14.92 5.40 -1.95
CA LYS A 124 -13.81 4.55 -1.51
C LYS A 124 -13.22 3.74 -2.65
N ALA A 125 -14.05 3.20 -3.53
CA ALA A 125 -13.61 2.47 -4.71
C ALA A 125 -12.78 3.35 -5.65
N LEU A 126 -13.20 4.61 -5.90
CA LEU A 126 -12.41 5.56 -6.70
C LEU A 126 -11.07 5.90 -6.03
N VAL A 127 -11.06 6.20 -4.75
CA VAL A 127 -9.82 6.51 -4.01
C VAL A 127 -8.87 5.32 -4.04
N ASN A 128 -9.40 4.11 -3.90
CA ASN A 128 -8.65 2.87 -3.82
C ASN A 128 -8.38 2.21 -5.19
N LEU A 129 -8.70 2.89 -6.30
CA LEU A 129 -8.47 2.37 -7.65
C LEU A 129 -6.99 2.05 -7.91
N THR A 130 -6.09 2.78 -7.27
CA THR A 130 -4.65 2.56 -7.38
C THR A 130 -3.94 2.97 -6.09
N SER A 131 -2.61 2.76 -6.02
CA SER A 131 -1.81 3.10 -4.85
C SER A 131 -1.55 4.61 -4.72
N VAL A 132 -1.14 5.04 -3.50
CA VAL A 132 -0.73 6.44 -3.21
C VAL A 132 0.33 6.92 -4.19
N ASP A 133 1.34 6.07 -4.47
CA ASP A 133 2.44 6.43 -5.37
C ASP A 133 1.98 6.64 -6.82
N CYS A 134 1.02 5.81 -7.28
CA CYS A 134 0.44 5.96 -8.61
C CYS A 134 -0.38 7.25 -8.70
N TRP A 135 -1.18 7.58 -7.69
CA TRP A 135 -1.90 8.86 -7.65
C TRP A 135 -0.94 10.06 -7.66
N ALA A 136 0.17 9.99 -6.89
CA ALA A 136 1.19 11.05 -6.88
C ALA A 136 1.86 11.21 -8.25
N LYS A 137 2.24 10.10 -8.90
CA LYS A 137 2.80 10.12 -10.26
C LYS A 137 1.82 10.68 -11.27
N THR A 138 0.54 10.30 -11.20
CA THR A 138 -0.53 10.82 -12.06
C THR A 138 -0.67 12.33 -11.89
N GLY A 139 -0.62 12.83 -10.66
CA GLY A 139 -0.65 14.26 -10.37
C GLY A 139 0.54 15.01 -10.99
N ILE A 140 1.76 14.48 -10.86
CA ILE A 140 2.95 15.09 -11.47
C ILE A 140 2.83 15.13 -13.00
N ILE A 141 2.41 14.04 -13.63
CA ILE A 141 2.21 14.00 -15.08
C ILE A 141 1.12 15.00 -15.50
N ALA A 142 0.02 15.05 -14.77
CA ALA A 142 -1.08 15.95 -15.07
C ALA A 142 -0.68 17.42 -15.02
N ILE A 143 0.10 17.86 -14.01
CA ILE A 143 0.54 19.25 -13.94
C ILE A 143 1.52 19.60 -15.07
N ILE A 144 2.41 18.69 -15.44
CA ILE A 144 3.32 18.87 -16.59
C ILE A 144 2.50 19.04 -17.88
N MET A 145 1.50 18.16 -18.10
CA MET A 145 0.61 18.26 -19.27
C MET A 145 -0.19 19.58 -19.28
N ALA A 146 -0.69 20.02 -18.13
CA ALA A 146 -1.35 21.30 -18.00
C ALA A 146 -0.45 22.47 -18.42
N LEU A 147 0.82 22.49 -17.96
CA LEU A 147 1.80 23.51 -18.33
C LEU A 147 2.07 23.52 -19.84
N VAL A 148 2.25 22.34 -20.45
CA VAL A 148 2.44 22.23 -21.92
C VAL A 148 1.22 22.79 -22.65
N LEU A 149 0.01 22.49 -22.21
CA LEU A 149 -1.23 22.96 -22.82
C LEU A 149 -1.43 24.47 -22.64
N VAL A 150 -0.98 25.06 -21.54
CA VAL A 150 -0.91 26.52 -21.36
C VAL A 150 0.04 27.13 -22.37
N LEU A 151 1.22 26.54 -22.62
CA LEU A 151 2.10 27.04 -23.69
C LEU A 151 1.46 26.94 -25.07
N VAL A 152 0.76 25.83 -25.37
CA VAL A 152 -0.01 25.72 -26.64
C VAL A 152 -1.09 26.80 -26.74
N TYR A 153 -1.77 27.12 -25.66
CA TYR A 153 -2.75 28.20 -25.61
C TYR A 153 -2.13 29.56 -25.89
N LEU A 154 -0.98 29.87 -25.29
CA LEU A 154 -0.30 31.17 -25.39
C LEU A 154 0.34 31.36 -26.78
N PHE A 155 1.02 30.35 -27.31
CA PHE A 155 1.84 30.43 -28.53
C PHE A 155 1.18 29.83 -29.76
N GLY A 156 0.04 29.15 -29.62
CA GLY A 156 -0.66 28.54 -30.75
C GLY A 156 -1.18 29.60 -31.75
N SER A 157 -0.84 29.44 -33.03
CA SER A 157 -1.28 30.34 -34.12
C SER A 157 -2.73 30.10 -34.54
N HIS A 158 -3.22 28.86 -34.42
CA HIS A 158 -4.56 28.48 -34.83
C HIS A 158 -5.54 28.48 -33.67
N ILE A 159 -6.76 29.01 -33.92
CA ILE A 159 -7.82 29.10 -32.90
C ILE A 159 -8.19 27.73 -32.30
N VAL A 160 -8.10 26.66 -33.10
CA VAL A 160 -8.37 25.29 -32.65
C VAL A 160 -7.33 24.84 -31.62
N LEU A 161 -6.05 25.10 -31.87
CA LEU A 161 -4.97 24.77 -30.92
C LEU A 161 -5.12 25.53 -29.61
N ARG A 162 -5.50 26.80 -29.66
CA ARG A 162 -5.77 27.62 -28.47
C ARG A 162 -6.94 27.08 -27.66
N LYS A 163 -8.04 26.63 -28.32
CA LYS A 163 -9.17 25.98 -27.63
C LYS A 163 -8.74 24.69 -26.98
N ILE A 164 -7.99 23.82 -27.66
CA ILE A 164 -7.46 22.58 -27.10
C ILE A 164 -6.55 22.89 -25.89
N GLY A 165 -5.65 23.86 -26.02
CA GLY A 165 -4.76 24.29 -24.93
C GLY A 165 -5.53 24.75 -23.68
N PHE A 166 -6.59 25.56 -23.88
CA PHE A 166 -7.40 26.10 -22.79
C PHE A 166 -8.20 24.99 -22.06
N PHE A 167 -9.06 24.29 -22.79
CA PHE A 167 -9.92 23.25 -22.18
C PHE A 167 -9.12 22.05 -21.70
N GLY A 168 -8.11 21.62 -22.44
CA GLY A 168 -7.20 20.56 -22.02
C GLY A 168 -6.38 20.95 -20.78
N GLY A 169 -5.92 22.20 -20.71
CA GLY A 169 -5.24 22.73 -19.54
C GLY A 169 -6.11 22.67 -18.29
N ILE A 170 -7.36 23.13 -18.37
CA ILE A 170 -8.32 23.04 -17.26
C ILE A 170 -8.58 21.59 -16.85
N PHE A 171 -8.77 20.70 -17.83
CA PHE A 171 -8.97 19.27 -17.56
C PHE A 171 -7.80 18.68 -16.77
N PHE A 172 -6.56 18.91 -17.20
CA PHE A 172 -5.39 18.35 -16.51
C PHE A 172 -5.13 19.00 -15.15
N VAL A 173 -5.50 20.28 -14.95
CA VAL A 173 -5.50 20.89 -13.61
C VAL A 173 -6.52 20.19 -12.69
N ALA A 174 -7.72 19.88 -13.19
CA ALA A 174 -8.71 19.14 -12.41
C ALA A 174 -8.19 17.73 -12.04
N VAL A 175 -7.58 17.01 -13.00
CA VAL A 175 -6.95 15.70 -12.75
C VAL A 175 -5.84 15.81 -11.69
N PHE A 176 -5.00 16.83 -11.76
CA PHE A 176 -3.97 17.11 -10.76
C PHE A 176 -4.56 17.28 -9.36
N LEU A 177 -5.60 18.09 -9.21
CA LEU A 177 -6.23 18.35 -7.91
C LEU A 177 -6.89 17.08 -7.35
N LEU A 178 -7.62 16.33 -8.19
CA LEU A 178 -8.26 15.07 -7.78
C LEU A 178 -7.21 14.00 -7.37
N SER A 179 -6.15 13.83 -8.15
CA SER A 179 -5.08 12.87 -7.84
C SER A 179 -4.42 13.19 -6.50
N ASN A 180 -4.17 14.47 -6.21
CA ASN A 180 -3.61 14.87 -4.92
C ASN A 180 -4.58 14.64 -3.76
N LEU A 181 -5.89 14.89 -3.97
CA LEU A 181 -6.93 14.62 -2.98
C LEU A 181 -6.99 13.11 -2.66
N PHE A 182 -6.97 12.25 -3.67
CA PHE A 182 -7.01 10.79 -3.48
C PHE A 182 -5.74 10.28 -2.81
N ALA A 183 -4.56 10.75 -3.24
CA ALA A 183 -3.29 10.42 -2.59
C ALA A 183 -3.29 10.84 -1.11
N TYR A 184 -3.80 12.03 -0.79
CA TYR A 184 -3.91 12.51 0.58
C TYR A 184 -4.84 11.63 1.42
N GLN A 185 -6.02 11.27 0.91
CA GLN A 185 -6.97 10.41 1.63
C GLN A 185 -6.39 9.01 1.90
N GLN A 186 -5.79 8.37 0.90
CA GLN A 186 -5.14 7.07 1.09
C GLN A 186 -4.00 7.15 2.12
N ARG A 187 -3.17 8.21 2.04
CA ARG A 187 -2.11 8.42 3.02
C ARG A 187 -2.66 8.55 4.44
N GLN A 188 -3.79 9.25 4.62
CA GLN A 188 -4.43 9.36 5.94
C GLN A 188 -4.92 7.99 6.45
N MET A 189 -5.45 7.13 5.57
CA MET A 189 -5.84 5.77 5.94
C MET A 189 -4.62 4.93 6.39
N LEU A 190 -3.46 5.10 5.73
CA LEU A 190 -2.21 4.44 6.13
C LEU A 190 -1.67 4.92 7.47
N ILE A 191 -1.75 6.22 7.76
CA ILE A 191 -1.24 6.80 9.01
C ILE A 191 -2.17 6.48 10.18
N ASN A 192 -3.48 6.62 9.98
CA ASN A 192 -4.51 6.45 11.01
C ASN A 192 -5.07 5.02 11.08
N ARG A 193 -4.32 4.03 10.61
CA ARG A 193 -4.75 2.63 10.62
C ARG A 193 -5.04 2.15 12.04
N THR A 194 -6.23 1.58 12.20
CA THR A 194 -6.71 0.99 13.46
C THR A 194 -6.79 -0.54 13.39
N GLY A 195 -6.78 -1.10 12.18
CA GLY A 195 -6.92 -2.54 11.96
C GLY A 195 -5.80 -3.36 12.61
N ALA A 196 -6.20 -4.43 13.28
CA ALA A 196 -5.32 -5.44 13.87
C ALA A 196 -5.85 -6.84 13.57
N ILE A 197 -4.93 -7.83 13.58
CA ILE A 197 -5.28 -9.25 13.42
C ILE A 197 -5.01 -9.97 14.74
N ILE A 198 -5.96 -10.77 15.20
CA ILE A 198 -5.80 -11.65 16.36
C ILE A 198 -4.79 -12.73 15.99
N ILE A 199 -3.69 -12.81 16.74
CA ILE A 199 -2.63 -13.82 16.54
C ILE A 199 -2.76 -14.97 17.55
N ALA A 200 -3.31 -14.69 18.74
CA ALA A 200 -3.54 -15.75 19.74
C ALA A 200 -4.62 -16.72 19.24
N PRO A 201 -4.51 -18.02 19.57
CA PRO A 201 -5.50 -19.03 19.16
C PRO A 201 -6.94 -18.63 19.50
N SER A 202 -7.14 -18.00 20.65
CA SER A 202 -8.42 -17.41 21.06
C SER A 202 -8.22 -16.28 22.07
N VAL A 203 -9.14 -15.31 22.05
CA VAL A 203 -9.15 -14.14 22.94
C VAL A 203 -10.59 -13.88 23.41
N ASN A 204 -10.80 -13.85 24.73
CA ASN A 204 -12.07 -13.46 25.30
C ASN A 204 -12.23 -11.93 25.24
N VAL A 205 -13.29 -11.47 24.60
CA VAL A 205 -13.67 -10.08 24.59
C VAL A 205 -14.56 -9.80 25.82
N LYS A 206 -14.17 -8.81 26.62
CA LYS A 206 -14.85 -8.47 27.88
C LYS A 206 -15.63 -7.17 27.76
N LYS A 207 -16.70 -7.06 28.55
CA LYS A 207 -17.54 -5.87 28.57
C LYS A 207 -16.82 -4.63 29.11
N THR A 208 -15.91 -4.81 30.08
CA THR A 208 -15.12 -3.74 30.69
C THR A 208 -13.67 -4.18 30.83
N PRO A 209 -12.70 -3.27 30.92
CA PRO A 209 -11.28 -3.58 31.01
C PRO A 209 -10.86 -4.09 32.39
N ALA A 210 -11.49 -5.17 32.85
CA ALA A 210 -11.21 -5.83 34.14
C ALA A 210 -11.17 -7.36 33.95
N LYS A 211 -10.26 -8.04 34.64
CA LYS A 211 -10.13 -9.51 34.58
C LYS A 211 -11.40 -10.22 35.03
N THR A 212 -12.12 -9.63 35.99
CA THR A 212 -13.38 -10.15 36.58
C THR A 212 -14.62 -9.77 35.78
N SER A 213 -14.47 -9.00 34.71
CA SER A 213 -15.60 -8.58 33.86
C SER A 213 -16.19 -9.76 33.10
N VAL A 214 -17.46 -9.64 32.75
CA VAL A 214 -18.20 -10.62 31.96
C VAL A 214 -17.61 -10.73 30.55
N ASP A 215 -17.44 -11.95 30.07
CA ASP A 215 -17.05 -12.25 28.71
C ASP A 215 -18.26 -12.03 27.79
N LEU A 216 -18.09 -11.25 26.72
CA LEU A 216 -19.13 -11.00 25.72
C LEU A 216 -19.15 -12.10 24.63
N PHE A 217 -17.95 -12.35 24.07
CA PHE A 217 -17.76 -13.36 23.05
C PHE A 217 -16.29 -13.75 22.94
N LEU A 218 -16.00 -14.81 22.21
CA LEU A 218 -14.66 -15.30 21.92
C LEU A 218 -14.30 -14.96 20.48
N LEU A 219 -13.07 -14.47 20.27
CA LEU A 219 -12.48 -14.30 18.94
C LEU A 219 -11.33 -15.26 18.76
N HIS A 220 -11.18 -15.76 17.54
CA HIS A 220 -10.12 -16.69 17.17
C HIS A 220 -9.04 -16.00 16.32
N GLU A 221 -7.92 -16.69 16.16
CA GLU A 221 -6.81 -16.25 15.34
C GLU A 221 -7.22 -15.97 13.88
N GLY A 222 -6.54 -15.01 13.25
CA GLY A 222 -6.85 -14.58 11.89
C GLY A 222 -7.99 -13.57 11.78
N THR A 223 -8.75 -13.34 12.86
CA THR A 223 -9.86 -12.38 12.88
C THR A 223 -9.35 -10.96 12.86
N ARG A 224 -9.91 -10.13 11.96
CA ARG A 224 -9.63 -8.70 11.90
C ARG A 224 -10.52 -7.93 12.86
N VAL A 225 -9.92 -7.02 13.62
CA VAL A 225 -10.61 -6.09 14.51
C VAL A 225 -10.07 -4.68 14.28
N ASP A 226 -10.89 -3.66 14.56
CA ASP A 226 -10.45 -2.26 14.56
C ASP A 226 -10.28 -1.77 16.01
N ILE A 227 -9.07 -1.28 16.34
CA ILE A 227 -8.77 -0.75 17.68
C ILE A 227 -9.27 0.69 17.75
N THR A 228 -10.26 0.96 18.60
CA THR A 228 -10.86 2.27 18.78
C THR A 228 -10.17 3.07 19.88
N ASP A 229 -9.75 2.42 20.97
CA ASP A 229 -9.00 3.08 22.06
C ASP A 229 -7.79 2.24 22.52
N LYS A 230 -6.68 2.95 22.79
CA LYS A 230 -5.40 2.41 23.28
C LYS A 230 -5.00 3.01 24.63
N ALA A 231 -5.85 3.86 25.25
CA ALA A 231 -5.49 4.63 26.42
C ALA A 231 -5.18 3.76 27.66
N MET A 232 -5.87 2.64 27.83
CA MET A 232 -5.66 1.77 28.97
C MET A 232 -4.49 0.80 28.79
N LYS A 233 -3.57 0.78 29.73
CA LYS A 233 -2.44 -0.17 29.74
C LYS A 233 -2.94 -1.61 29.86
N GLY A 234 -2.56 -2.46 28.91
CA GLY A 234 -2.92 -3.88 28.90
C GLY A 234 -4.31 -4.21 28.35
N TRP A 235 -5.11 -3.21 28.01
CA TRP A 235 -6.43 -3.34 27.41
C TRP A 235 -6.50 -2.56 26.10
N ARG A 236 -7.34 -3.01 25.19
CA ARG A 236 -7.67 -2.31 23.96
C ARG A 236 -9.16 -2.39 23.75
N GLU A 237 -9.77 -1.25 23.47
CA GLU A 237 -11.12 -1.25 22.97
C GLU A 237 -11.12 -1.61 21.50
N ILE A 238 -11.99 -2.53 21.10
CA ILE A 238 -12.07 -3.03 19.74
C ILE A 238 -13.49 -2.93 19.20
N LYS A 239 -13.57 -2.71 17.92
CA LYS A 239 -14.79 -2.86 17.12
C LYS A 239 -14.62 -4.06 16.21
N VAL A 240 -15.66 -4.91 16.14
CA VAL A 240 -15.66 -6.12 15.31
C VAL A 240 -16.90 -6.06 14.41
N GLY A 241 -16.68 -5.85 13.09
CA GLY A 241 -17.78 -5.83 12.11
C GLY A 241 -18.95 -4.94 12.53
N ASP A 242 -20.13 -5.56 12.64
CA ASP A 242 -21.40 -4.87 12.87
C ASP A 242 -21.70 -4.54 14.34
N GLY A 243 -20.74 -4.65 15.27
CA GLY A 243 -21.01 -4.45 16.69
C GLY A 243 -20.04 -3.54 17.42
#